data_c4a51c843d67077e6697d5124b7b04ba
#
_entry.id   c4a51c843d67077e6697d5124b7b04ba
#
_cell.length_a   1.000
_cell.length_b   1.000
_cell.length_c   1.000
_cell.angle_alpha   90.00
_cell.angle_beta   90.00
_cell.angle_gamma   90.00
#
_symmetry.space_group_name_H-M   'P 1'
#
loop_
_entity.id
_entity.type
_entity.pdbx_description
1 polymer ?
#
loop_
_entity_poly.entity_id
_entity_poly.type
_entity_poly.pdbx_seq_one_letter_code
_entity_poly.pdbx_strand_id
1 'polypeptide(L)'
;MIETIKIGKTNLLTQCIRYFLNDFDCQQQMSYIDENLTKIYLMLNKMLERNIVNLQLDYQYSDLWDIVQKSEVYLSDSRHIEEASDFELVNLCIDIIKQLLEINPEKTMILWENIDHLLTTEEYEYVVKACEDITKKYDIYFIFTTSLQQYVYVTESTIEGIHVYNAENFIFPEIEKVQNFVNNHYPYYKE
;
A
#
# COMPACT_ATOMS: atom_id res chain seq x y z
N MET A 1 9.15 -2.10 1.18
CA MET A 1 7.90 -2.33 0.41
C MET A 1 7.07 -3.51 0.94
N ILE A 2 7.61 -4.71 1.05
CA ILE A 2 6.86 -5.90 1.54
C ILE A 2 6.13 -5.63 2.86
N GLU A 3 6.75 -4.93 3.82
CA GLU A 3 6.12 -4.57 5.09
C GLU A 3 4.87 -3.67 4.95
N THR A 4 4.75 -2.95 3.86
CA THR A 4 3.58 -2.10 3.56
C THR A 4 2.38 -2.91 3.10
N ILE A 5 2.63 -4.11 2.54
CA ILE A 5 1.62 -4.99 1.93
C ILE A 5 1.30 -6.19 2.83
N LYS A 6 2.11 -6.48 3.85
CA LYS A 6 1.76 -7.48 4.86
C LYS A 6 0.63 -6.99 5.75
N ILE A 7 -0.25 -7.91 6.15
CA ILE A 7 -1.27 -7.59 7.16
C ILE A 7 -0.57 -7.32 8.49
N GLY A 8 -0.64 -6.09 8.97
CA GLY A 8 0.06 -5.62 10.15
C GLY A 8 -0.71 -4.55 10.92
N LYS A 9 -0.12 -3.97 11.98
CA LYS A 9 -0.85 -3.07 12.87
C LYS A 9 -1.29 -1.74 12.23
N THR A 10 -0.53 -1.17 11.27
CA THR A 10 -0.74 0.22 10.80
C THR A 10 -0.34 0.47 9.34
N ASN A 11 -0.21 -0.54 8.49
CA ASN A 11 0.16 -0.31 7.09
C ASN A 11 -1.06 0.00 6.19
N LEU A 12 -0.80 0.39 4.94
CA LEU A 12 -1.82 0.81 4.00
C LEU A 12 -2.82 -0.32 3.68
N LEU A 13 -2.35 -1.53 3.46
CA LEU A 13 -3.21 -2.68 3.19
C LEU A 13 -4.15 -2.96 4.38
N THR A 14 -3.64 -2.90 5.60
CA THR A 14 -4.43 -3.07 6.81
C THR A 14 -5.56 -2.03 6.92
N GLN A 15 -5.28 -0.77 6.60
CA GLN A 15 -6.30 0.28 6.61
C GLN A 15 -7.40 0.00 5.58
N CYS A 16 -7.02 -0.40 4.37
CA CYS A 16 -7.95 -0.76 3.30
C CYS A 16 -8.84 -1.96 3.71
N ILE A 17 -8.24 -3.03 4.22
CA ILE A 17 -8.97 -4.22 4.68
C ILE A 17 -9.92 -3.86 5.82
N ARG A 18 -9.47 -3.10 6.83
CA ARG A 18 -10.35 -2.69 7.94
C ARG A 18 -11.56 -1.90 7.47
N TYR A 19 -11.41 -1.08 6.45
CA TYR A 19 -12.55 -0.39 5.88
C TYR A 19 -13.53 -1.37 5.24
N PHE A 20 -13.06 -2.32 4.42
CA PHE A 20 -13.93 -3.32 3.79
C PHE A 20 -14.61 -4.23 4.81
N LEU A 21 -13.95 -4.54 5.94
CA LEU A 21 -14.56 -5.34 7.01
C LEU A 21 -15.73 -4.62 7.72
N ASN A 22 -15.84 -3.29 7.61
CA ASN A 22 -16.97 -2.54 8.12
C ASN A 22 -18.19 -2.56 7.18
N ASP A 23 -18.06 -3.16 5.99
CA ASP A 23 -19.18 -3.36 5.08
C ASP A 23 -20.29 -4.20 5.73
N PHE A 24 -21.54 -3.87 5.40
CA PHE A 24 -22.72 -4.52 6.00
C PHE A 24 -22.74 -6.04 5.76
N ASP A 25 -22.39 -6.47 4.54
CA ASP A 25 -22.41 -7.89 4.19
C ASP A 25 -21.35 -8.67 4.97
N CYS A 26 -20.14 -8.08 5.14
CA CYS A 26 -19.08 -8.66 5.97
C CYS A 26 -19.51 -8.80 7.43
N GLN A 27 -20.14 -7.77 8.01
CA GLN A 27 -20.63 -7.78 9.38
C GLN A 27 -21.77 -8.79 9.58
N GLN A 28 -22.65 -8.92 8.59
CA GLN A 28 -23.72 -9.91 8.63
C GLN A 28 -23.17 -11.35 8.64
N GLN A 29 -22.18 -11.64 7.79
CA GLN A 29 -21.54 -12.97 7.78
C GLN A 29 -20.84 -13.27 9.11
N MET A 30 -20.23 -12.27 9.73
CA MET A 30 -19.61 -12.44 11.04
C MET A 30 -20.64 -12.80 12.11
N SER A 31 -21.80 -12.17 12.10
CA SER A 31 -22.90 -12.51 13.02
C SER A 31 -23.34 -13.97 12.89
N TYR A 32 -23.39 -14.52 11.68
CA TYR A 32 -23.68 -15.95 11.46
C TYR A 32 -22.57 -16.87 12.00
N ILE A 33 -21.31 -16.46 11.86
CA ILE A 33 -20.17 -17.22 12.41
C ILE A 33 -20.27 -17.28 13.93
N ASP A 34 -20.49 -16.15 14.59
CA ASP A 34 -20.61 -16.06 16.05
C ASP A 34 -21.79 -16.86 16.59
N GLU A 35 -22.93 -16.82 15.91
CA GLU A 35 -24.09 -17.65 16.29
C GLU A 35 -23.75 -19.15 16.23
N ASN A 36 -23.05 -19.59 15.20
CA ASN A 36 -22.64 -20.97 15.06
C ASN A 36 -21.58 -21.38 16.08
N LEU A 37 -20.59 -20.54 16.35
CA LEU A 37 -19.59 -20.77 17.39
C LEU A 37 -20.24 -20.86 18.77
N THR A 38 -21.18 -19.98 19.10
CA THR A 38 -21.94 -20.03 20.33
C THR A 38 -22.67 -21.38 20.50
N LYS A 39 -23.30 -21.88 19.42
CA LYS A 39 -23.95 -23.21 19.44
C LYS A 39 -22.95 -24.34 19.71
N ILE A 40 -21.76 -24.28 19.11
CA ILE A 40 -20.68 -25.26 19.33
C ILE A 40 -20.25 -25.24 20.81
N TYR A 41 -20.01 -24.05 21.38
CA TYR A 41 -19.65 -23.94 22.80
C TYR A 41 -20.73 -24.45 23.74
N LEU A 42 -21.99 -24.21 23.44
CA LEU A 42 -23.13 -24.80 24.20
C LEU A 42 -23.13 -26.34 24.14
N MET A 43 -22.83 -26.90 22.96
CA MET A 43 -22.72 -28.36 22.81
C MET A 43 -21.54 -28.93 23.60
N LEU A 44 -20.36 -28.27 23.50
CA LEU A 44 -19.16 -28.67 24.26
C LEU A 44 -19.40 -28.61 25.76
N ASN A 45 -20.03 -27.55 26.25
CA ASN A 45 -20.36 -27.42 27.68
C ASN A 45 -21.28 -28.53 28.15
N LYS A 46 -22.32 -28.89 27.38
CA LYS A 46 -23.17 -30.08 27.70
C LYS A 46 -22.39 -31.39 27.74
N MET A 47 -21.38 -31.56 26.89
CA MET A 47 -20.53 -32.76 26.91
C MET A 47 -19.58 -32.72 28.13
N LEU A 48 -19.05 -31.56 28.47
CA LEU A 48 -18.18 -31.38 29.64
C LEU A 48 -18.95 -31.65 30.94
N GLU A 49 -20.13 -31.08 31.10
CA GLU A 49 -21.00 -31.30 32.28
C GLU A 49 -21.30 -32.81 32.55
N ARG A 50 -21.38 -33.64 31.48
CA ARG A 50 -21.62 -35.08 31.60
C ARG A 50 -20.37 -35.86 32.00
N ASN A 51 -19.18 -35.37 31.69
CA ASN A 51 -17.92 -36.11 31.81
C ASN A 51 -16.94 -35.51 32.82
N ILE A 52 -17.02 -34.21 33.05
CA ILE A 52 -16.10 -33.46 33.92
C ILE A 52 -16.92 -32.49 34.75
N VAL A 53 -16.96 -32.73 36.04
CA VAL A 53 -17.73 -31.91 36.98
C VAL A 53 -17.09 -30.55 37.19
N ASN A 54 -17.86 -29.47 37.19
CA ASN A 54 -17.45 -28.10 37.46
C ASN A 54 -16.53 -27.46 36.45
N LEU A 55 -16.57 -27.87 35.18
CA LEU A 55 -15.84 -27.19 34.09
C LEU A 55 -16.83 -26.61 33.08
N GLN A 56 -16.67 -25.34 32.74
CA GLN A 56 -17.41 -24.65 31.70
C GLN A 56 -16.47 -23.83 30.83
N LEU A 57 -16.72 -23.82 29.52
CA LEU A 57 -16.05 -22.99 28.55
C LEU A 57 -16.93 -21.78 28.26
N ASP A 58 -16.29 -20.60 28.21
CA ASP A 58 -16.93 -19.37 27.78
C ASP A 58 -16.42 -18.95 26.42
N TYR A 59 -17.32 -18.67 25.48
CA TYR A 59 -16.98 -18.15 24.18
C TYR A 59 -16.81 -16.64 24.29
N GLN A 60 -15.61 -16.18 23.99
CA GLN A 60 -15.35 -14.75 23.83
C GLN A 60 -15.55 -14.37 22.37
N TYR A 61 -16.39 -13.37 22.14
CA TYR A 61 -16.61 -12.79 20.82
C TYR A 61 -15.27 -12.41 20.17
N SER A 62 -15.04 -12.87 18.93
CA SER A 62 -13.86 -12.52 18.14
C SER A 62 -14.21 -11.45 17.12
N ASP A 63 -13.44 -10.38 17.07
CA ASP A 63 -13.54 -9.41 16.00
C ASP A 63 -13.13 -10.07 14.66
N LEU A 64 -13.81 -9.72 13.57
CA LEU A 64 -13.47 -10.17 12.23
C LEU A 64 -12.01 -9.85 11.87
N TRP A 65 -11.49 -8.74 12.38
CA TRP A 65 -10.09 -8.40 12.27
C TRP A 65 -9.16 -9.45 12.90
N ASP A 66 -9.51 -10.04 14.03
CA ASP A 66 -8.71 -11.08 14.68
C ASP A 66 -8.56 -12.33 13.84
N ILE A 67 -9.52 -12.58 12.95
CA ILE A 67 -9.47 -13.69 11.98
C ILE A 67 -8.59 -13.29 10.80
N VAL A 68 -8.85 -12.14 10.21
CA VAL A 68 -8.17 -11.68 8.98
C VAL A 68 -6.70 -11.38 9.21
N GLN A 69 -6.30 -10.86 10.37
CA GLN A 69 -4.88 -10.59 10.67
C GLN A 69 -3.99 -11.84 10.70
N LYS A 70 -4.59 -13.03 10.78
CA LYS A 70 -3.87 -14.32 10.72
C LYS A 70 -3.75 -14.87 9.30
N SER A 71 -4.34 -14.19 8.32
CA SER A 71 -4.30 -14.61 6.93
C SER A 71 -2.96 -14.26 6.30
N GLU A 72 -2.50 -15.12 5.42
CA GLU A 72 -1.36 -14.86 4.54
C GLU A 72 -1.83 -14.10 3.30
N VAL A 73 -0.94 -13.29 2.71
CA VAL A 73 -1.23 -12.49 1.52
C VAL A 73 -0.64 -13.19 0.30
N TYR A 74 -1.49 -13.44 -0.68
CA TYR A 74 -1.11 -14.00 -1.98
C TYR A 74 -1.46 -13.04 -3.10
N LEU A 75 -0.71 -13.12 -4.20
CA LEU A 75 -1.06 -12.48 -5.46
C LEU A 75 -2.26 -13.19 -6.09
N SER A 76 -2.94 -12.54 -7.03
CA SER A 76 -4.10 -13.10 -7.74
C SER A 76 -3.79 -14.37 -8.54
N ASP A 77 -2.51 -14.59 -8.89
CA ASP A 77 -2.01 -15.78 -9.56
C ASP A 77 -1.58 -16.89 -8.59
N SER A 78 -1.90 -16.76 -7.30
CA SER A 78 -1.60 -17.69 -6.21
C SER A 78 -0.11 -17.76 -5.81
N ARG A 79 0.76 -16.88 -6.31
CA ARG A 79 2.11 -16.72 -5.76
C ARG A 79 2.04 -16.05 -4.39
N HIS A 80 2.94 -16.44 -3.50
CA HIS A 80 3.11 -15.72 -2.24
C HIS A 80 3.62 -14.30 -2.50
N ILE A 81 3.18 -13.33 -1.69
CA ILE A 81 3.59 -11.91 -1.86
C ILE A 81 5.13 -11.72 -1.82
N GLU A 82 5.85 -12.61 -1.18
CA GLU A 82 7.32 -12.59 -1.13
C GLU A 82 7.98 -12.98 -2.46
N GLU A 83 7.22 -13.57 -3.40
CA GLU A 83 7.67 -13.93 -4.75
C GLU A 83 7.40 -12.83 -5.78
N ALA A 84 6.74 -11.73 -5.37
CA ALA A 84 6.47 -10.59 -6.24
C ALA A 84 7.76 -9.84 -6.58
N SER A 85 7.86 -9.38 -7.82
CA SER A 85 8.90 -8.43 -8.22
C SER A 85 8.71 -7.08 -7.54
N ASP A 86 9.77 -6.28 -7.47
CA ASP A 86 9.70 -4.94 -6.90
C ASP A 86 8.69 -4.06 -7.67
N PHE A 87 8.63 -4.19 -8.99
CA PHE A 87 7.66 -3.48 -9.81
C PHE A 87 6.20 -3.90 -9.50
N GLU A 88 5.93 -5.20 -9.32
CA GLU A 88 4.61 -5.67 -8.89
C GLU A 88 4.24 -5.11 -7.52
N LEU A 89 5.18 -5.07 -6.57
CA LEU A 89 4.95 -4.52 -5.23
C LEU A 89 4.66 -3.01 -5.27
N VAL A 90 5.38 -2.24 -6.09
CA VAL A 90 5.12 -0.81 -6.28
C VAL A 90 3.73 -0.58 -6.85
N ASN A 91 3.33 -1.34 -7.88
CA ASN A 91 1.99 -1.23 -8.47
C ASN A 91 0.88 -1.58 -7.47
N LEU A 92 1.07 -2.63 -6.67
CA LEU A 92 0.13 -2.96 -5.59
C LEU A 92 0.00 -1.82 -4.58
N CYS A 93 1.11 -1.17 -4.20
CA CYS A 93 1.06 0.02 -3.33
C CYS A 93 0.26 1.15 -3.98
N ILE A 94 0.46 1.42 -5.28
CA ILE A 94 -0.29 2.44 -6.03
C ILE A 94 -1.78 2.11 -6.02
N ASP A 95 -2.16 0.86 -6.25
CA ASP A 95 -3.57 0.45 -6.26
C ASP A 95 -4.21 0.55 -4.87
N ILE A 96 -3.50 0.19 -3.81
CA ILE A 96 -3.97 0.38 -2.43
C ILE A 96 -4.15 1.88 -2.13
N ILE A 97 -3.21 2.73 -2.53
CA ILE A 97 -3.31 4.19 -2.37
C ILE A 97 -4.55 4.73 -3.09
N LYS A 98 -4.81 4.32 -4.34
CA LYS A 98 -6.02 4.71 -5.07
C LYS A 98 -7.28 4.32 -4.31
N GLN A 99 -7.37 3.09 -3.82
CA GLN A 99 -8.52 2.63 -3.04
C GLN A 99 -8.71 3.44 -1.76
N LEU A 100 -7.64 3.72 -1.02
CA LEU A 100 -7.73 4.54 0.19
C LEU A 100 -8.21 5.97 -0.11
N LEU A 101 -7.75 6.57 -1.21
CA LEU A 101 -8.20 7.90 -1.64
C LEU A 101 -9.66 7.92 -2.12
N GLU A 102 -10.17 6.82 -2.68
CA GLU A 102 -11.59 6.68 -3.03
C GLU A 102 -12.47 6.58 -1.78
N ILE A 103 -11.99 5.91 -0.75
CA ILE A 103 -12.66 5.72 0.53
C ILE A 103 -12.66 7.02 1.35
N ASN A 104 -11.49 7.65 1.47
CA ASN A 104 -11.28 8.85 2.28
C ASN A 104 -10.35 9.81 1.54
N PRO A 105 -10.90 10.75 0.74
CA PRO A 105 -10.12 11.67 -0.09
C PRO A 105 -9.50 12.82 0.75
N GLU A 106 -8.68 12.49 1.72
CA GLU A 106 -7.93 13.47 2.49
C GLU A 106 -6.65 13.89 1.77
N LYS A 107 -6.22 15.15 2.03
CA LYS A 107 -4.94 15.66 1.55
C LYS A 107 -3.80 14.76 2.04
N THR A 108 -3.09 14.16 1.11
CA THR A 108 -2.11 13.12 1.41
C THR A 108 -0.76 13.46 0.78
N MET A 109 0.33 13.05 1.43
CA MET A 109 1.68 13.11 0.88
C MET A 109 2.32 11.72 0.97
N ILE A 110 2.84 11.24 -0.15
CA ILE A 110 3.54 9.96 -0.25
C ILE A 110 5.00 10.21 -0.63
N LEU A 111 5.90 9.66 0.15
CA LEU A 111 7.34 9.70 -0.13
C LEU A 111 7.79 8.34 -0.68
N TRP A 112 8.32 8.35 -1.90
CA TRP A 112 8.99 7.21 -2.52
C TRP A 112 10.50 7.38 -2.40
N GLU A 113 11.12 6.64 -1.49
CA GLU A 113 12.56 6.75 -1.27
C GLU A 113 13.33 5.73 -2.10
N ASN A 114 14.19 6.23 -3.00
CA ASN A 114 15.18 5.45 -3.76
C ASN A 114 14.59 4.22 -4.50
N ILE A 115 13.37 4.32 -5.01
CA ILE A 115 12.76 3.22 -5.79
C ILE A 115 13.45 3.02 -7.15
N ASP A 116 14.24 3.99 -7.59
CA ASP A 116 15.12 3.93 -8.74
C ASP A 116 16.16 2.79 -8.67
N HIS A 117 16.51 2.33 -7.47
CA HIS A 117 17.38 1.15 -7.28
C HIS A 117 16.68 -0.19 -7.48
N LEU A 118 15.34 -0.19 -7.48
CA LEU A 118 14.50 -1.38 -7.51
C LEU A 118 13.85 -1.60 -8.88
N LEU A 119 13.79 -0.57 -9.70
CA LEU A 119 13.04 -0.55 -10.96
C LEU A 119 13.98 -0.30 -12.16
N THR A 120 13.61 -0.82 -13.31
CA THR A 120 14.20 -0.39 -14.58
C THR A 120 13.73 1.04 -14.91
N THR A 121 14.39 1.69 -15.88
CA THR A 121 14.01 3.04 -16.31
C THR A 121 12.56 3.10 -16.78
N GLU A 122 12.13 2.13 -17.59
CA GLU A 122 10.77 2.06 -18.13
C GLU A 122 9.74 1.82 -17.03
N GLU A 123 10.04 0.97 -16.06
CA GLU A 123 9.19 0.73 -14.89
C GLU A 123 9.07 1.97 -14.02
N TYR A 124 10.18 2.69 -13.80
CA TYR A 124 10.18 3.94 -13.05
C TYR A 124 9.32 5.01 -13.72
N GLU A 125 9.49 5.21 -15.04
CA GLU A 125 8.67 6.13 -15.83
C GLU A 125 7.19 5.79 -15.74
N TYR A 126 6.85 4.50 -15.83
CA TYR A 126 5.47 4.04 -15.66
C TYR A 126 4.90 4.41 -14.29
N VAL A 127 5.67 4.19 -13.23
CA VAL A 127 5.26 4.51 -11.84
C VAL A 127 5.04 6.00 -11.66
N VAL A 128 5.96 6.84 -12.13
CA VAL A 128 5.81 8.31 -12.05
C VAL A 128 4.56 8.76 -12.78
N LYS A 129 4.32 8.26 -13.99
CA LYS A 129 3.12 8.57 -14.78
C LYS A 129 1.83 8.12 -14.07
N ALA A 130 1.82 6.94 -13.48
CA ALA A 130 0.68 6.45 -12.71
C ALA A 130 0.39 7.35 -11.50
N CYS A 131 1.43 7.85 -10.82
CA CYS A 131 1.30 8.80 -9.72
C CYS A 131 0.78 10.17 -10.22
N GLU A 132 1.26 10.68 -11.36
CA GLU A 132 0.72 11.90 -11.98
C GLU A 132 -0.78 11.79 -12.28
N ASP A 133 -1.23 10.65 -12.78
CA ASP A 133 -2.66 10.45 -13.08
C ASP A 133 -3.52 10.45 -11.81
N ILE A 134 -2.98 10.01 -10.69
CA ILE A 134 -3.65 10.10 -9.39
C ILE A 134 -3.74 11.55 -8.91
N THR A 135 -2.68 12.36 -9.07
CA THR A 135 -2.68 13.77 -8.64
C THR A 135 -3.68 14.62 -9.42
N LYS A 136 -4.04 14.24 -10.63
CA LYS A 136 -5.10 14.92 -11.42
C LYS A 136 -6.49 14.74 -10.83
N LYS A 137 -6.70 13.68 -10.05
CA LYS A 137 -8.01 13.30 -9.51
C LYS A 137 -8.16 13.60 -8.02
N TYR A 138 -7.07 13.54 -7.26
CA TYR A 138 -7.06 13.66 -5.81
C TYR A 138 -6.07 14.73 -5.33
N ASP A 139 -6.31 15.34 -4.17
CA ASP A 139 -5.37 16.25 -3.50
C ASP A 139 -4.25 15.47 -2.82
N ILE A 140 -3.36 14.92 -3.63
CA ILE A 140 -2.22 14.12 -3.19
C ILE A 140 -0.92 14.63 -3.81
N TYR A 141 0.16 14.53 -3.05
CA TYR A 141 1.52 14.84 -3.48
C TYR A 141 2.37 13.60 -3.42
N PHE A 142 3.08 13.29 -4.51
CA PHE A 142 4.12 12.28 -4.55
C PHE A 142 5.49 12.95 -4.56
N ILE A 143 6.36 12.52 -3.66
CA ILE A 143 7.76 12.95 -3.60
C ILE A 143 8.61 11.73 -3.93
N PHE A 144 9.45 11.85 -4.95
CA PHE A 144 10.41 10.82 -5.32
C PHE A 144 11.81 11.31 -4.96
N THR A 145 12.53 10.53 -4.17
CA THR A 145 13.97 10.72 -4.02
C THR A 145 14.70 9.71 -4.88
N THR A 146 15.67 10.16 -5.64
CA THR A 146 16.50 9.32 -6.52
C THR A 146 17.96 9.68 -6.34
N SER A 147 18.83 8.68 -6.32
CA SER A 147 20.29 8.85 -6.31
C SER A 147 20.91 8.68 -7.69
N LEU A 148 20.17 8.11 -8.64
CA LEU A 148 20.65 7.85 -10.00
C LEU A 148 20.14 8.91 -10.95
N GLN A 149 21.05 9.70 -11.50
CA GLN A 149 20.73 10.81 -12.41
C GLN A 149 19.94 10.37 -13.65
N GLN A 150 20.13 9.14 -14.09
CA GLN A 150 19.43 8.56 -15.24
C GLN A 150 17.94 8.31 -15.03
N TYR A 151 17.47 8.36 -13.78
CA TYR A 151 16.07 8.11 -13.41
C TYR A 151 15.28 9.40 -13.19
N VAL A 152 15.79 10.53 -13.60
CA VAL A 152 15.03 11.78 -13.53
C VAL A 152 14.06 11.82 -14.70
N TYR A 153 12.81 11.45 -14.44
CA TYR A 153 11.73 11.58 -15.41
C TYR A 153 11.22 13.01 -15.44
N VAL A 154 11.48 13.70 -16.54
CA VAL A 154 11.13 15.12 -16.71
C VAL A 154 10.05 15.26 -17.75
N THR A 155 8.89 15.76 -17.33
CA THR A 155 7.79 16.20 -18.20
C THR A 155 7.51 17.67 -17.99
N GLU A 156 6.67 18.28 -18.82
CA GLU A 156 6.22 19.66 -18.61
C GLU A 156 5.53 19.83 -17.25
N SER A 157 4.87 18.79 -16.75
CA SER A 157 4.18 18.79 -15.46
C SER A 157 5.10 18.56 -14.26
N THR A 158 6.21 17.86 -14.43
CA THR A 158 7.13 17.53 -13.33
C THR A 158 8.31 18.48 -13.21
N ILE A 159 8.68 19.19 -14.27
CA ILE A 159 9.90 20.02 -14.31
C ILE A 159 9.93 21.11 -13.23
N GLU A 160 8.79 21.69 -12.89
CA GLU A 160 8.71 22.72 -11.84
C GLU A 160 8.91 22.16 -10.42
N GLY A 161 8.67 20.84 -10.26
CA GLY A 161 8.81 20.13 -8.99
C GLY A 161 10.16 19.44 -8.78
N ILE A 162 11.08 19.53 -9.75
CA ILE A 162 12.37 18.87 -9.63
C ILE A 162 13.34 19.72 -8.81
N HIS A 163 13.76 19.16 -7.67
CA HIS A 163 14.77 19.74 -6.80
C HIS A 163 16.00 18.83 -6.75
N VAL A 164 17.15 19.36 -7.17
CA VAL A 164 18.42 18.62 -7.10
C VAL A 164 19.19 19.06 -5.87
N TYR A 165 19.46 18.13 -4.96
CA TYR A 165 20.27 18.37 -3.78
C TYR A 165 21.68 17.84 -4.00
N ASN A 166 22.68 18.71 -3.83
CA ASN A 166 24.07 18.29 -3.72
C ASN A 166 24.46 18.27 -2.23
N ALA A 167 25.08 17.18 -1.78
CA ALA A 167 25.52 17.02 -0.39
C ALA A 167 26.47 18.14 0.11
N GLU A 168 27.17 18.81 -0.79
CA GLU A 168 28.12 19.86 -0.45
C GLU A 168 27.52 21.28 -0.47
N ASN A 169 26.42 21.49 -1.19
CA ASN A 169 25.76 22.79 -1.29
C ASN A 169 24.26 22.59 -1.48
N PHE A 170 23.44 22.96 -0.52
CA PHE A 170 21.99 23.07 -0.67
C PHE A 170 21.65 24.19 -1.66
N ILE A 171 21.79 23.93 -2.95
CA ILE A 171 21.45 24.87 -3.99
C ILE A 171 20.18 24.33 -4.65
N PHE A 172 19.09 25.09 -4.53
CA PHE A 172 17.92 24.90 -5.37
C PHE A 172 18.31 25.36 -6.79
N PRO A 173 18.47 24.49 -7.76
CA PRO A 173 18.78 24.92 -9.11
C PRO A 173 17.59 25.69 -9.68
N GLU A 174 17.85 26.79 -10.31
CA GLU A 174 16.90 27.46 -11.19
C GLU A 174 16.45 26.45 -12.27
N ILE A 175 15.22 26.55 -12.71
CA ILE A 175 14.61 25.67 -13.75
C ILE A 175 15.55 25.51 -14.97
N GLU A 176 16.18 26.60 -15.38
CA GLU A 176 17.15 26.63 -16.46
C GLU A 176 18.35 25.69 -16.28
N LYS A 177 18.81 25.49 -15.04
CA LYS A 177 19.92 24.57 -14.73
C LYS A 177 19.46 23.11 -14.81
N VAL A 178 18.23 22.80 -14.37
CA VAL A 178 17.65 21.48 -14.51
C VAL A 178 17.44 21.16 -15.99
N GLN A 179 16.89 22.07 -16.75
CA GLN A 179 16.72 21.94 -18.20
C GLN A 179 18.04 21.71 -18.93
N ASN A 180 19.08 22.51 -18.58
CA ASN A 180 20.41 22.35 -19.16
C ASN A 180 21.04 21.01 -18.76
N PHE A 181 20.86 20.59 -17.53
CA PHE A 181 21.32 19.28 -17.06
C PHE A 181 20.65 18.15 -17.84
N VAL A 182 19.32 18.15 -17.94
CA VAL A 182 18.55 17.17 -18.70
C VAL A 182 18.93 17.16 -20.17
N ASN A 183 19.01 18.33 -20.81
CA ASN A 183 19.37 18.45 -22.20
C ASN A 183 20.81 17.96 -22.52
N ASN A 184 21.72 18.06 -21.56
CA ASN A 184 23.10 17.62 -21.73
C ASN A 184 23.32 16.13 -21.45
N HIS A 185 22.55 15.57 -20.53
CA HIS A 185 22.70 14.16 -20.10
C HIS A 185 21.70 13.21 -20.76
N TYR A 186 20.58 13.74 -21.24
CA TYR A 186 19.52 12.98 -21.90
C TYR A 186 19.13 13.59 -23.25
N PRO A 187 20.05 13.61 -24.25
CA PRO A 187 19.81 14.26 -25.55
C PRO A 187 18.65 13.66 -26.35
N TYR A 188 18.10 12.52 -25.94
CA TYR A 188 16.98 11.83 -26.61
C TYR A 188 15.59 12.25 -26.09
N TYR A 189 15.50 13.04 -25.03
CA TYR A 189 14.23 13.59 -24.52
C TYR A 189 13.95 14.99 -25.07
N LYS A 190 14.38 15.25 -26.31
CA LYS A 190 14.00 16.48 -27.01
C LYS A 190 12.72 16.19 -27.81
N GLU A 191 11.57 16.44 -27.17
CA GLU A 191 10.36 16.95 -27.83
C GLU A 191 9.52 17.65 -26.81
#